data_5a839a1cbfc04d685b6b77b023ab6307
#
_entry.id   5a839a1cbfc04d685b6b77b023ab6307
#
_cell.length_a   1.000
_cell.length_b   1.000
_cell.length_c   1.000
_cell.angle_alpha   90.00
_cell.angle_beta   90.00
_cell.angle_gamma   90.00
#
_symmetry.space_group_name_H-M   'P 1'
#
loop_
_entity.id
_entity.type
_entity.pdbx_description
1 polymer ?
#
loop_
_entity_poly.entity_id
_entity_poly.type
_entity_poly.pdbx_seq_one_letter_code
_entity_poly.pdbx_strand_id
1 'polypeptide(L)'
;AKNRVQGADLTQMTDKTAPRVTITNHPDVRRSLMLQKSYSEGMRALVLYTAYWQDLIEMGEAGDTTIDLDMALRINDLLLPIVKGVGSERSYEMLAVGLQTYGGSGYLQDYPLEQYIRDAKIDTLYEGTTAIQGLDFFFRKMVKDQFKSISYLAQEITQTVKGDEGSGQLSVERELLGQALENVQGILGVMGQWAMASQTDVKEVYKIGLNSTRLLMASGDLMIAWLLIRQ
;
A
#
# COMPACT_ATOMS: atom_id res chain seq x y z
N ALA A 1 16.00 3.17 18.15
CA ALA A 1 15.07 2.60 19.14
C ALA A 1 15.70 1.52 20.03
N LYS A 2 16.50 0.60 19.47
CA LYS A 2 17.05 -0.57 20.19
C LYS A 2 17.89 -0.23 21.43
N ASN A 3 18.62 0.90 21.41
CA ASN A 3 19.57 1.28 22.46
C ASN A 3 19.09 2.43 23.35
N ARG A 4 17.98 3.07 23.01
CA ARG A 4 17.45 4.20 23.78
C ARG A 4 16.63 3.67 24.95
N VAL A 5 17.04 4.00 26.18
CA VAL A 5 16.34 3.68 27.42
C VAL A 5 15.60 4.91 27.91
N GLN A 6 14.26 4.83 28.09
CA GLN A 6 13.44 5.94 28.56
C GLN A 6 12.11 5.47 29.12
N GLY A 7 11.79 5.88 30.34
CA GLY A 7 10.56 5.51 31.03
C GLY A 7 10.55 4.07 31.54
N ALA A 8 9.66 3.78 32.47
CA ALA A 8 9.39 2.44 32.96
C ALA A 8 8.48 1.67 31.98
N ASP A 9 8.42 0.35 32.10
CA ASP A 9 7.41 -0.45 31.42
C ASP A 9 6.01 0.06 31.76
N LEU A 10 5.08 0.00 30.80
CA LEU A 10 3.72 0.52 30.98
C LEU A 10 3.00 -0.14 32.16
N THR A 11 3.30 -1.41 32.44
CA THR A 11 2.72 -2.15 33.60
C THR A 11 3.25 -1.66 34.95
N GLN A 12 4.34 -0.91 34.95
CA GLN A 12 5.02 -0.40 36.15
C GLN A 12 5.02 1.14 36.21
N MET A 13 4.22 1.83 35.38
CA MET A 13 4.25 3.29 35.24
C MET A 13 3.96 4.06 36.54
N THR A 14 3.29 3.45 37.50
CA THR A 14 2.96 4.06 38.79
C THR A 14 4.07 3.86 39.84
N ASP A 15 4.99 2.93 39.61
CA ASP A 15 6.13 2.68 40.50
C ASP A 15 7.30 3.61 40.13
N LYS A 16 7.57 4.60 40.99
CA LYS A 16 8.66 5.56 40.80
C LYS A 16 10.06 4.92 40.87
N THR A 17 10.16 3.72 41.40
CA THR A 17 11.42 2.96 41.55
C THR A 17 11.64 1.96 40.42
N ALA A 18 10.65 1.77 39.54
CA ALA A 18 10.73 0.85 38.42
C ALA A 18 11.91 1.15 37.50
N PRO A 19 12.62 0.14 37.00
CA PRO A 19 13.73 0.34 36.10
C PRO A 19 13.23 0.88 34.77
N ARG A 20 14.05 1.73 34.13
CA ARG A 20 13.77 2.21 32.79
C ARG A 20 14.03 1.12 31.76
N VAL A 21 13.18 1.05 30.74
CA VAL A 21 13.28 0.08 29.65
C VAL A 21 13.68 0.74 28.32
N THR A 22 14.11 -0.05 27.37
CA THR A 22 14.32 0.44 26.00
C THR A 22 12.98 0.88 25.40
N ILE A 23 12.99 1.91 24.57
CA ILE A 23 11.75 2.47 23.99
C ILE A 23 10.99 1.45 23.12
N THR A 24 11.63 0.38 22.66
CA THR A 24 10.99 -0.74 21.96
C THR A 24 9.99 -1.51 22.83
N ASN A 25 10.02 -1.35 24.15
CA ASN A 25 9.03 -1.95 25.05
C ASN A 25 7.72 -1.14 25.12
N HIS A 26 7.74 0.13 24.68
CA HIS A 26 6.53 0.94 24.67
C HIS A 26 5.63 0.55 23.48
N PRO A 27 4.34 0.26 23.71
CA PRO A 27 3.44 -0.28 22.69
C PRO A 27 3.34 0.60 21.42
N ASP A 28 3.24 1.91 21.55
CA ASP A 28 3.14 2.82 20.41
C ASP A 28 4.43 2.90 19.60
N VAL A 29 5.59 2.85 20.25
CA VAL A 29 6.88 2.77 19.55
C VAL A 29 6.98 1.46 18.78
N ARG A 30 6.55 0.34 19.36
CA ARG A 30 6.50 -0.96 18.65
C ARG A 30 5.58 -0.91 17.46
N ARG A 31 4.36 -0.35 17.62
CA ARG A 31 3.43 -0.15 16.53
C ARG A 31 4.06 0.65 15.38
N SER A 32 4.71 1.77 15.70
CA SER A 32 5.40 2.62 14.72
C SER A 32 6.51 1.89 13.98
N LEU A 33 7.33 1.11 14.68
CA LEU A 33 8.41 0.33 14.07
C LEU A 33 7.88 -0.80 13.18
N MET A 34 6.81 -1.49 13.61
CA MET A 34 6.17 -2.53 12.82
C MET A 34 5.53 -1.96 11.56
N LEU A 35 4.88 -0.79 11.65
CA LEU A 35 4.29 -0.10 10.51
C LEU A 35 5.35 0.27 9.47
N GLN A 36 6.48 0.88 9.91
CA GLN A 36 7.60 1.20 9.04
C GLN A 36 8.17 -0.05 8.34
N LYS A 37 8.32 -1.15 9.08
CA LYS A 37 8.80 -2.42 8.53
C LYS A 37 7.83 -2.96 7.49
N SER A 38 6.55 -3.05 7.81
CA SER A 38 5.52 -3.58 6.91
C SER A 38 5.44 -2.82 5.60
N TYR A 39 5.42 -1.48 5.65
CA TYR A 39 5.40 -0.69 4.42
C TYR A 39 6.73 -0.76 3.65
N SER A 40 7.87 -0.77 4.33
CA SER A 40 9.18 -0.86 3.65
C SER A 40 9.33 -2.19 2.90
N GLU A 41 8.96 -3.30 3.52
CA GLU A 41 9.04 -4.63 2.91
C GLU A 41 7.92 -4.84 1.88
N GLY A 42 6.70 -4.44 2.20
CA GLY A 42 5.55 -4.60 1.32
C GLY A 42 5.61 -3.72 0.06
N MET A 43 6.10 -2.47 0.16
CA MET A 43 6.31 -1.65 -1.03
C MET A 43 7.44 -2.21 -1.91
N ARG A 44 8.49 -2.77 -1.32
CA ARG A 44 9.51 -3.47 -2.10
C ARG A 44 8.92 -4.67 -2.84
N ALA A 45 8.08 -5.46 -2.16
CA ALA A 45 7.39 -6.59 -2.78
C ALA A 45 6.48 -6.12 -3.93
N LEU A 46 5.76 -5.01 -3.75
CA LEU A 46 4.90 -4.42 -4.80
C LEU A 46 5.72 -3.98 -6.03
N VAL A 47 6.86 -3.32 -5.83
CA VAL A 47 7.75 -2.92 -6.93
C VAL A 47 8.28 -4.15 -7.66
N LEU A 48 8.76 -5.17 -6.94
CA LEU A 48 9.26 -6.40 -7.54
C LEU A 48 8.16 -7.19 -8.27
N TYR A 49 6.95 -7.21 -7.73
CA TYR A 49 5.80 -7.83 -8.39
C TYR A 49 5.42 -7.10 -9.69
N THR A 50 5.52 -5.76 -9.70
CA THR A 50 5.31 -4.97 -10.93
C THR A 50 6.42 -5.23 -11.94
N ALA A 51 7.68 -5.30 -11.51
CA ALA A 51 8.81 -5.64 -12.37
C ALA A 51 8.67 -7.05 -12.97
N TYR A 52 8.19 -8.03 -12.21
CA TYR A 52 7.89 -9.37 -12.73
C TYR A 52 6.91 -9.34 -13.91
N TRP A 53 5.85 -8.52 -13.85
CA TRP A 53 4.93 -8.37 -14.97
C TRP A 53 5.58 -7.68 -16.17
N GLN A 54 6.52 -6.77 -15.93
CA GLN A 54 7.33 -6.16 -17.00
C GLN A 54 8.24 -7.20 -17.67
N ASP A 55 8.87 -8.08 -16.90
CA ASP A 55 9.68 -9.18 -17.45
C ASP A 55 8.83 -10.13 -18.31
N LEU A 56 7.60 -10.46 -17.88
CA LEU A 56 6.67 -11.26 -18.67
C LEU A 56 6.28 -10.58 -20.00
N ILE A 57 6.12 -9.26 -20.00
CA ILE A 57 5.86 -8.50 -21.22
C ILE A 57 7.05 -8.64 -22.18
N GLU A 58 8.26 -8.41 -21.72
CA GLU A 58 9.47 -8.51 -22.54
C GLU A 58 9.66 -9.93 -23.12
N MET A 59 9.41 -10.98 -22.31
CA MET A 59 9.46 -12.35 -22.77
C MET A 59 8.38 -12.65 -23.83
N GLY A 60 7.13 -12.19 -23.63
CA GLY A 60 6.04 -12.36 -24.59
C GLY A 60 6.32 -11.62 -25.90
N GLU A 61 6.85 -10.39 -25.84
CA GLU A 61 7.26 -9.63 -27.02
C GLU A 61 8.44 -10.27 -27.76
N ALA A 62 9.31 -10.97 -27.04
CA ALA A 62 10.41 -11.76 -27.62
C ALA A 62 9.93 -13.09 -28.26
N GLY A 63 8.64 -13.42 -28.18
CA GLY A 63 8.02 -14.55 -28.85
C GLY A 63 7.74 -15.76 -27.97
N ASP A 64 7.81 -15.65 -26.64
CA ASP A 64 7.38 -16.71 -25.74
C ASP A 64 5.85 -16.82 -25.74
N THR A 65 5.36 -17.87 -26.40
CA THR A 65 3.91 -18.15 -26.58
C THR A 65 3.24 -18.74 -25.33
N THR A 66 3.98 -19.03 -24.27
CA THR A 66 3.42 -19.51 -23.00
C THR A 66 2.86 -18.36 -22.16
N ILE A 67 3.20 -17.12 -22.49
CA ILE A 67 2.82 -15.91 -21.79
C ILE A 67 1.55 -15.32 -22.37
N ASP A 68 0.55 -15.05 -21.54
CA ASP A 68 -0.59 -14.19 -21.90
C ASP A 68 -0.14 -12.72 -21.90
N LEU A 69 0.38 -12.27 -23.03
CA LEU A 69 0.92 -10.93 -23.20
C LEU A 69 -0.17 -9.85 -22.99
N ASP A 70 -1.42 -10.10 -23.43
CA ASP A 70 -2.51 -9.13 -23.23
C ASP A 70 -2.81 -8.93 -21.74
N MET A 71 -2.87 -10.01 -20.98
CA MET A 71 -3.08 -9.93 -19.53
C MET A 71 -1.87 -9.31 -18.81
N ALA A 72 -0.65 -9.65 -19.21
CA ALA A 72 0.57 -9.07 -18.63
C ALA A 72 0.62 -7.55 -18.79
N LEU A 73 0.33 -7.05 -20.00
CA LEU A 73 0.23 -5.61 -20.29
C LEU A 73 -0.83 -4.92 -19.43
N ARG A 74 -2.03 -5.53 -19.28
CA ARG A 74 -3.13 -4.97 -18.49
C ARG A 74 -2.80 -4.88 -17.00
N ILE A 75 -2.19 -5.94 -16.44
CA ILE A 75 -1.85 -5.98 -15.02
C ILE A 75 -0.71 -5.01 -14.73
N ASN A 76 0.33 -4.99 -15.55
CA ASN A 76 1.42 -4.04 -15.41
C ASN A 76 0.87 -2.60 -15.42
N ASP A 77 0.04 -2.27 -16.41
CA ASP A 77 -0.57 -0.95 -16.58
C ASP A 77 -1.46 -0.56 -15.36
N LEU A 78 -2.18 -1.51 -14.77
CA LEU A 78 -2.97 -1.31 -13.54
C LEU A 78 -2.08 -1.04 -12.31
N LEU A 79 -0.91 -1.68 -12.21
CA LEU A 79 -0.02 -1.57 -11.06
C LEU A 79 0.75 -0.24 -11.03
N LEU A 80 1.03 0.39 -12.18
CA LEU A 80 1.83 1.62 -12.25
C LEU A 80 1.28 2.77 -11.38
N PRO A 81 -0.01 3.15 -11.43
CA PRO A 81 -0.53 4.19 -10.54
C PRO A 81 -0.52 3.77 -9.07
N ILE A 82 -0.61 2.47 -8.74
CA ILE A 82 -0.47 1.99 -7.36
C ILE A 82 0.98 2.19 -6.89
N VAL A 83 1.96 1.70 -7.65
CA VAL A 83 3.38 1.85 -7.30
C VAL A 83 3.74 3.33 -7.12
N LYS A 84 3.36 4.16 -8.08
CA LYS A 84 3.67 5.60 -8.04
C LYS A 84 2.90 6.33 -6.93
N GLY A 85 1.58 6.21 -6.91
CA GLY A 85 0.73 7.00 -6.01
C GLY A 85 0.83 6.54 -4.56
N VAL A 86 0.63 5.24 -4.32
CA VAL A 86 0.71 4.68 -2.95
C VAL A 86 2.15 4.67 -2.45
N GLY A 87 3.12 4.30 -3.31
CA GLY A 87 4.53 4.28 -2.95
C GLY A 87 5.03 5.64 -2.47
N SER A 88 4.74 6.72 -3.19
CA SER A 88 5.15 8.07 -2.82
C SER A 88 4.49 8.55 -1.51
N GLU A 89 3.18 8.38 -1.35
CA GLU A 89 2.46 8.83 -0.15
C GLU A 89 2.89 8.03 1.09
N ARG A 90 2.96 6.69 0.99
CA ARG A 90 3.37 5.84 2.11
C ARG A 90 4.83 6.03 2.49
N SER A 91 5.73 6.28 1.53
CA SER A 91 7.13 6.62 1.83
C SER A 91 7.21 7.90 2.64
N TYR A 92 6.50 8.94 2.25
CA TYR A 92 6.46 10.21 2.96
C TYR A 92 5.89 10.07 4.38
N GLU A 93 4.77 9.35 4.54
CA GLU A 93 4.19 9.06 5.85
C GLU A 93 5.15 8.28 6.75
N MET A 94 5.82 7.24 6.22
CA MET A 94 6.74 6.40 7.01
C MET A 94 8.00 7.15 7.41
N LEU A 95 8.48 8.09 6.61
CA LEU A 95 9.59 8.98 7.00
C LEU A 95 9.18 9.88 8.17
N ALA A 96 7.96 10.41 8.17
CA ALA A 96 7.44 11.20 9.30
C ALA A 96 7.31 10.35 10.58
N VAL A 97 6.80 9.12 10.47
CA VAL A 97 6.74 8.15 11.58
C VAL A 97 8.16 7.79 12.06
N GLY A 98 9.11 7.64 11.15
CA GLY A 98 10.52 7.41 11.44
C GLY A 98 11.12 8.56 12.26
N LEU A 99 10.91 9.81 11.86
CA LEU A 99 11.36 10.99 12.57
C LEU A 99 10.77 11.04 13.99
N GLN A 100 9.49 10.75 14.15
CA GLN A 100 8.83 10.67 15.44
C GLN A 100 9.50 9.61 16.36
N THR A 101 9.95 8.49 15.79
CA THR A 101 10.65 7.44 16.54
C THR A 101 12.02 7.89 17.09
N TYR A 102 12.68 8.85 16.42
CA TYR A 102 13.90 9.48 16.92
C TYR A 102 13.64 10.51 18.04
N GLY A 103 12.39 10.95 18.22
CA GLY A 103 12.03 12.02 19.14
C GLY A 103 12.66 13.35 18.71
N GLY A 104 12.97 14.24 19.65
CA GLY A 104 13.57 15.56 19.35
C GLY A 104 14.86 15.50 18.52
N SER A 105 15.64 14.42 18.66
CA SER A 105 16.87 14.24 17.88
C SER A 105 16.60 14.09 16.38
N GLY A 106 15.44 13.55 15.98
CA GLY A 106 15.08 13.39 14.57
C GLY A 106 14.87 14.73 13.84
N TYR A 107 14.58 15.79 14.58
CA TYR A 107 14.41 17.14 14.03
C TYR A 107 15.74 17.84 13.74
N LEU A 108 16.83 17.37 14.31
CA LEU A 108 18.15 17.96 14.17
C LEU A 108 18.85 17.46 12.91
N GLN A 109 19.69 18.30 12.32
CA GLN A 109 20.49 17.97 11.14
C GLN A 109 21.61 16.95 11.40
N ASP A 110 21.81 16.52 12.67
CA ASP A 110 22.71 15.42 13.03
C ASP A 110 22.26 14.07 12.46
N TYR A 111 20.98 13.96 12.04
CA TYR A 111 20.39 12.79 11.40
C TYR A 111 19.72 13.18 10.07
N PRO A 112 19.81 12.32 9.03
CA PRO A 112 19.36 12.70 7.70
C PRO A 112 17.83 12.66 7.52
N LEU A 113 17.04 12.23 8.51
CA LEU A 113 15.60 12.01 8.36
C LEU A 113 14.81 13.28 8.03
N GLU A 114 15.19 14.42 8.59
CA GLU A 114 14.53 15.69 8.29
C GLU A 114 14.73 16.07 6.81
N GLN A 115 15.89 15.79 6.26
CA GLN A 115 16.18 15.97 4.84
C GLN A 115 15.38 14.98 3.98
N TYR A 116 15.34 13.71 4.34
CA TYR A 116 14.60 12.70 3.59
C TYR A 116 13.10 13.02 3.49
N ILE A 117 12.49 13.62 4.55
CA ILE A 117 11.10 14.07 4.50
C ILE A 117 10.92 15.17 3.45
N ARG A 118 11.81 16.15 3.40
CA ARG A 118 11.76 17.23 2.41
C ARG A 118 11.96 16.70 1.00
N ASP A 119 12.94 15.82 0.81
CA ASP A 119 13.26 15.25 -0.49
C ASP A 119 12.14 14.34 -1.00
N ALA A 120 11.59 13.46 -0.15
CA ALA A 120 10.52 12.54 -0.53
C ALA A 120 9.20 13.25 -0.91
N LYS A 121 8.98 14.51 -0.48
CA LYS A 121 7.73 15.21 -0.80
C LYS A 121 7.55 15.44 -2.29
N ILE A 122 8.61 15.62 -3.05
CA ILE A 122 8.53 15.81 -4.50
C ILE A 122 7.90 14.60 -5.19
N ASP A 123 8.10 13.39 -4.67
CA ASP A 123 7.59 12.16 -5.26
C ASP A 123 6.06 12.11 -5.33
N THR A 124 5.36 12.84 -4.44
CA THR A 124 3.89 12.94 -4.48
C THR A 124 3.38 13.96 -5.50
N LEU A 125 4.25 14.77 -6.08
CA LEU A 125 3.90 15.94 -6.90
C LEU A 125 4.21 15.77 -8.38
N TYR A 126 5.43 15.32 -8.74
CA TYR A 126 5.85 15.18 -10.12
C TYR A 126 5.27 13.92 -10.79
N GLU A 127 5.31 13.87 -12.11
CA GLU A 127 4.72 12.78 -12.94
C GLU A 127 3.23 12.49 -12.63
N GLY A 128 2.49 13.53 -12.31
CA GLY A 128 1.09 13.45 -11.88
C GLY A 128 0.96 13.28 -10.36
N THR A 129 0.21 14.19 -9.76
CA THR A 129 -0.10 14.12 -8.32
C THR A 129 -0.87 12.85 -7.98
N THR A 130 -0.93 12.49 -6.72
CA THR A 130 -1.66 11.31 -6.24
C THR A 130 -3.13 11.31 -6.68
N ALA A 131 -3.77 12.50 -6.74
CA ALA A 131 -5.14 12.62 -7.26
C ALA A 131 -5.24 12.26 -8.75
N ILE A 132 -4.27 12.66 -9.57
CA ILE A 132 -4.20 12.30 -10.99
C ILE A 132 -3.97 10.80 -11.15
N GLN A 133 -3.10 10.19 -10.34
CA GLN A 133 -2.90 8.75 -10.31
C GLN A 133 -4.20 8.01 -9.94
N GLY A 134 -4.96 8.52 -8.97
CA GLY A 134 -6.25 7.95 -8.57
C GLY A 134 -7.31 8.01 -9.68
N LEU A 135 -7.39 9.14 -10.40
CA LEU A 135 -8.29 9.27 -11.55
C LEU A 135 -7.89 8.35 -12.70
N ASP A 136 -6.58 8.27 -13.01
CA ASP A 136 -6.04 7.36 -14.02
C ASP A 136 -6.35 5.91 -13.67
N PHE A 137 -6.13 5.52 -12.42
CA PHE A 137 -6.40 4.19 -11.88
C PHE A 137 -7.84 3.75 -12.11
N PHE A 138 -8.81 4.61 -11.78
CA PHE A 138 -10.21 4.26 -11.95
C PHE A 138 -10.66 4.31 -13.42
N PHE A 139 -10.48 5.46 -14.08
CA PHE A 139 -11.07 5.65 -15.42
C PHE A 139 -10.30 4.91 -16.51
N ARG A 140 -8.97 4.95 -16.49
CA ARG A 140 -8.16 4.36 -17.57
C ARG A 140 -7.77 2.92 -17.30
N LYS A 141 -7.37 2.58 -16.06
CA LYS A 141 -6.84 1.25 -15.76
C LYS A 141 -7.94 0.25 -15.38
N MET A 142 -9.10 0.72 -14.90
CA MET A 142 -10.22 -0.16 -14.57
C MET A 142 -11.38 -0.05 -15.57
N VAL A 143 -11.99 1.13 -15.70
CA VAL A 143 -13.21 1.28 -16.54
C VAL A 143 -12.90 1.00 -18.02
N LYS A 144 -11.85 1.60 -18.58
CA LYS A 144 -11.45 1.37 -19.97
C LYS A 144 -11.00 -0.07 -20.20
N ASP A 145 -10.35 -0.71 -19.22
CA ASP A 145 -9.96 -2.12 -19.21
C ASP A 145 -11.16 -3.07 -19.02
N GLN A 146 -12.36 -2.56 -18.81
CA GLN A 146 -13.55 -3.36 -18.48
C GLN A 146 -13.35 -4.23 -17.21
N PHE A 147 -12.57 -3.75 -16.27
CA PHE A 147 -12.25 -4.38 -14.99
C PHE A 147 -11.54 -5.75 -15.11
N LYS A 148 -10.95 -6.11 -16.24
CA LYS A 148 -10.31 -7.42 -16.46
C LYS A 148 -9.11 -7.65 -15.56
N SER A 149 -8.18 -6.70 -15.55
CA SER A 149 -6.95 -6.80 -14.74
C SER A 149 -7.22 -6.81 -13.24
N ILE A 150 -8.10 -5.93 -12.74
CA ILE A 150 -8.45 -5.91 -11.32
C ILE A 150 -9.22 -7.17 -10.90
N SER A 151 -10.05 -7.73 -11.78
CA SER A 151 -10.75 -9.00 -11.52
C SER A 151 -9.77 -10.18 -11.45
N TYR A 152 -8.76 -10.21 -12.30
CA TYR A 152 -7.68 -11.19 -12.23
C TYR A 152 -6.95 -11.13 -10.89
N LEU A 153 -6.51 -9.94 -10.47
CA LEU A 153 -5.83 -9.77 -9.18
C LEU A 153 -6.74 -10.13 -7.99
N ALA A 154 -8.03 -9.80 -8.05
CA ALA A 154 -8.99 -10.18 -7.02
C ALA A 154 -9.14 -11.71 -6.91
N GLN A 155 -9.05 -12.45 -8.02
CA GLN A 155 -9.04 -13.91 -8.01
C GLN A 155 -7.78 -14.48 -7.36
N GLU A 156 -6.60 -13.94 -7.70
CA GLU A 156 -5.32 -14.33 -7.09
C GLU A 156 -5.33 -14.08 -5.57
N ILE A 157 -5.82 -12.91 -5.13
CA ILE A 157 -5.97 -12.61 -3.71
C ILE A 157 -6.94 -13.59 -3.04
N THR A 158 -8.05 -13.91 -3.71
CA THR A 158 -9.03 -14.87 -3.19
C THR A 158 -8.43 -16.29 -3.04
N GLN A 159 -7.54 -16.69 -3.95
CA GLN A 159 -6.82 -17.97 -3.82
C GLN A 159 -5.93 -17.99 -2.58
N THR A 160 -5.19 -16.90 -2.33
CA THR A 160 -4.39 -16.74 -1.10
C THR A 160 -5.26 -16.77 0.17
N VAL A 161 -6.41 -16.08 0.16
CA VAL A 161 -7.36 -16.11 1.31
C VAL A 161 -7.83 -17.52 1.62
N LYS A 162 -8.11 -18.33 0.60
CA LYS A 162 -8.58 -19.71 0.73
C LYS A 162 -7.45 -20.74 0.88
N GLY A 163 -6.22 -20.34 0.63
CA GLY A 163 -5.04 -21.19 0.68
C GLY A 163 -4.58 -21.50 2.11
N ASP A 164 -3.41 -22.10 2.20
CA ASP A 164 -2.77 -22.48 3.47
C ASP A 164 -1.33 -21.93 3.57
N GLU A 165 -1.11 -20.74 3.03
CA GLU A 165 0.16 -20.04 3.16
C GLU A 165 0.52 -19.89 4.65
N GLY A 166 1.78 -20.17 4.98
CA GLY A 166 2.27 -20.18 6.37
C GLY A 166 1.80 -21.36 7.20
N SER A 167 1.32 -22.46 6.56
CA SER A 167 0.93 -23.72 7.23
C SER A 167 0.00 -23.50 8.43
N GLY A 168 -1.04 -22.66 8.23
CA GLY A 168 -2.04 -22.32 9.24
C GLY A 168 -1.65 -21.22 10.21
N GLN A 169 -0.39 -20.78 10.25
CA GLN A 169 0.06 -19.71 11.14
C GLN A 169 -0.48 -18.32 10.76
N LEU A 170 -0.85 -18.12 9.48
CA LEU A 170 -1.35 -16.85 8.94
C LEU A 170 -2.87 -16.85 8.74
N SER A 171 -3.61 -17.66 9.48
CA SER A 171 -5.08 -17.76 9.32
C SER A 171 -5.81 -16.45 9.60
N VAL A 172 -5.38 -15.70 10.63
CA VAL A 172 -5.95 -14.40 10.98
C VAL A 172 -5.63 -13.35 9.91
N GLU A 173 -4.40 -13.33 9.43
CA GLU A 173 -3.96 -12.41 8.38
C GLU A 173 -4.70 -12.67 7.07
N ARG A 174 -4.95 -13.93 6.70
CA ARG A 174 -5.77 -14.28 5.53
C ARG A 174 -7.23 -13.88 5.69
N GLU A 175 -7.81 -14.06 6.87
CA GLU A 175 -9.17 -13.58 7.16
C GLU A 175 -9.27 -12.07 6.99
N LEU A 176 -8.33 -11.31 7.57
CA LEU A 176 -8.26 -9.85 7.43
C LEU A 176 -8.03 -9.42 5.99
N LEU A 177 -7.22 -10.16 5.23
CA LEU A 177 -7.03 -9.92 3.79
C LEU A 177 -8.35 -10.09 3.02
N GLY A 178 -9.14 -11.13 3.35
CA GLY A 178 -10.47 -11.35 2.78
C GLY A 178 -11.41 -10.18 3.04
N GLN A 179 -11.47 -9.70 4.28
CA GLN A 179 -12.26 -8.52 4.65
C GLN A 179 -11.80 -7.25 3.90
N ALA A 180 -10.48 -7.06 3.76
CA ALA A 180 -9.94 -5.93 3.02
C ALA A 180 -10.30 -6.00 1.52
N LEU A 181 -10.27 -7.19 0.91
CA LEU A 181 -10.70 -7.41 -0.47
C LEU A 181 -12.19 -7.06 -0.66
N GLU A 182 -13.06 -7.54 0.23
CA GLU A 182 -14.49 -7.21 0.22
C GLU A 182 -14.75 -5.70 0.33
N ASN A 183 -14.01 -5.01 1.20
CA ASN A 183 -14.10 -3.56 1.35
C ASN A 183 -13.71 -2.82 0.07
N VAL A 184 -12.60 -3.19 -0.57
CA VAL A 184 -12.17 -2.59 -1.85
C VAL A 184 -13.19 -2.86 -2.95
N GLN A 185 -13.72 -4.08 -3.04
CA GLN A 185 -14.80 -4.43 -3.99
C GLN A 185 -16.08 -3.61 -3.72
N GLY A 186 -16.42 -3.38 -2.45
CA GLY A 186 -17.52 -2.51 -2.06
C GLY A 186 -17.35 -1.08 -2.54
N ILE A 187 -16.16 -0.49 -2.38
CA ILE A 187 -15.82 0.84 -2.90
C ILE A 187 -15.99 0.86 -4.42
N LEU A 188 -15.42 -0.12 -5.12
CA LEU A 188 -15.53 -0.24 -6.59
C LEU A 188 -16.98 -0.34 -7.06
N GLY A 189 -17.81 -1.13 -6.36
CA GLY A 189 -19.23 -1.27 -6.66
C GLY A 189 -19.99 0.06 -6.59
N VAL A 190 -19.77 0.85 -5.54
CA VAL A 190 -20.37 2.18 -5.37
C VAL A 190 -19.87 3.15 -6.44
N MET A 191 -18.56 3.17 -6.71
CA MET A 191 -17.99 4.05 -7.75
C MET A 191 -18.48 3.66 -9.14
N GLY A 192 -18.69 2.37 -9.41
CA GLY A 192 -19.31 1.88 -10.65
C GLY A 192 -20.75 2.38 -10.82
N GLN A 193 -21.55 2.39 -9.74
CA GLN A 193 -22.91 2.96 -9.75
C GLN A 193 -22.87 4.45 -10.11
N TRP A 194 -21.96 5.24 -9.53
CA TRP A 194 -21.82 6.66 -9.88
C TRP A 194 -21.36 6.85 -11.33
N ALA A 195 -20.51 5.98 -11.85
CA ALA A 195 -20.10 6.02 -13.26
C ALA A 195 -21.28 5.75 -14.21
N MET A 196 -22.18 4.83 -13.85
CA MET A 196 -23.41 4.61 -14.61
C MET A 196 -24.38 5.80 -14.49
N ALA A 197 -24.58 6.32 -13.29
CA ALA A 197 -25.45 7.46 -13.02
C ALA A 197 -24.97 8.74 -13.75
N SER A 198 -23.66 8.89 -13.97
CA SER A 198 -23.07 10.03 -14.68
C SER A 198 -23.50 10.11 -16.16
N GLN A 199 -24.03 9.05 -16.73
CA GLN A 199 -24.63 9.07 -18.08
C GLN A 199 -25.93 9.90 -18.14
N THR A 200 -26.63 10.02 -17.00
CA THR A 200 -27.87 10.80 -16.87
C THR A 200 -27.59 12.16 -16.21
N ASP A 201 -26.81 12.18 -15.15
CA ASP A 201 -26.34 13.40 -14.48
C ASP A 201 -24.81 13.42 -14.43
N VAL A 202 -24.20 14.21 -15.30
CA VAL A 202 -22.75 14.33 -15.43
C VAL A 202 -22.06 14.74 -14.10
N LYS A 203 -22.77 15.37 -13.18
CA LYS A 203 -22.22 15.77 -11.86
C LYS A 203 -21.91 14.58 -10.97
N GLU A 204 -22.48 13.42 -11.21
CA GLU A 204 -22.14 12.20 -10.48
C GLU A 204 -20.64 11.83 -10.61
N VAL A 205 -19.96 12.25 -11.67
CA VAL A 205 -18.51 12.06 -11.85
C VAL A 205 -17.68 12.73 -10.75
N TYR A 206 -18.18 13.79 -10.11
CA TYR A 206 -17.47 14.44 -9.01
C TYR A 206 -17.34 13.53 -7.78
N LYS A 207 -18.32 12.67 -7.53
CA LYS A 207 -18.28 11.68 -6.44
C LYS A 207 -17.14 10.68 -6.68
N ILE A 208 -16.91 10.28 -7.93
CA ILE A 208 -15.78 9.43 -8.31
C ILE A 208 -14.48 10.17 -8.05
N GLY A 209 -14.35 11.41 -8.53
CA GLY A 209 -13.15 12.24 -8.32
C GLY A 209 -12.78 12.40 -6.86
N LEU A 210 -13.77 12.63 -5.98
CA LEU A 210 -13.57 12.76 -4.53
C LEU A 210 -13.08 11.49 -3.84
N ASN A 211 -13.32 10.31 -4.46
CA ASN A 211 -13.01 9.02 -3.84
C ASN A 211 -11.92 8.24 -4.57
N SER A 212 -11.45 8.69 -5.73
CA SER A 212 -10.45 7.98 -6.54
C SER A 212 -9.10 7.79 -5.81
N THR A 213 -8.63 8.80 -5.08
CA THR A 213 -7.42 8.69 -4.25
C THR A 213 -7.62 7.68 -3.10
N ARG A 214 -8.79 7.65 -2.47
CA ARG A 214 -9.10 6.69 -1.41
C ARG A 214 -9.12 5.27 -1.95
N LEU A 215 -9.71 5.05 -3.12
CA LEU A 215 -9.67 3.75 -3.80
C LEU A 215 -8.23 3.33 -4.11
N LEU A 216 -7.42 4.24 -4.67
CA LEU A 216 -6.02 3.97 -4.99
C LEU A 216 -5.25 3.53 -3.75
N MET A 217 -5.36 4.29 -2.64
CA MET A 217 -4.67 3.99 -1.38
C MET A 217 -5.13 2.66 -0.78
N ALA A 218 -6.44 2.41 -0.72
CA ALA A 218 -6.99 1.15 -0.20
C ALA A 218 -6.56 -0.06 -1.05
N SER A 219 -6.54 0.09 -2.38
CA SER A 219 -6.04 -0.96 -3.30
C SER A 219 -4.56 -1.23 -3.09
N GLY A 220 -3.75 -0.20 -2.88
CA GLY A 220 -2.33 -0.37 -2.60
C GLY A 220 -2.06 -1.05 -1.26
N ASP A 221 -2.78 -0.68 -0.20
CA ASP A 221 -2.67 -1.34 1.10
C ASP A 221 -3.10 -2.82 1.01
N LEU A 222 -4.16 -3.14 0.25
CA LEU A 222 -4.59 -4.51 -0.03
C LEU A 222 -3.50 -5.31 -0.77
N MET A 223 -2.89 -4.73 -1.81
CA MET A 223 -1.81 -5.38 -2.57
C MET A 223 -0.57 -5.64 -1.70
N ILE A 224 -0.19 -4.66 -0.88
CA ILE A 224 0.94 -4.78 0.07
C ILE A 224 0.66 -5.92 1.07
N ALA A 225 -0.54 -5.95 1.67
CA ALA A 225 -0.92 -7.00 2.62
C ALA A 225 -0.89 -8.39 1.97
N TRP A 226 -1.45 -8.51 0.77
CA TRP A 226 -1.44 -9.76 0.01
C TRP A 226 -0.03 -10.25 -0.28
N LEU A 227 0.84 -9.37 -0.78
CA LEU A 227 2.22 -9.73 -1.11
C LEU A 227 3.05 -10.09 0.12
N LEU A 228 2.80 -9.47 1.27
CA LEU A 228 3.46 -9.84 2.54
C LEU A 228 3.03 -11.21 3.05
N ILE A 229 1.79 -11.63 2.83
CA ILE A 229 1.32 -12.97 3.20
C ILE A 229 1.96 -14.05 2.33
N ARG A 230 2.27 -13.73 1.06
CA ARG A 230 2.88 -14.66 0.10
C ARG A 230 4.40 -14.82 0.26
N GLN A 231 5.08 -14.00 1.05
CA GLN A 231 6.52 -14.11 1.33
C GLN A 231 6.83 -15.25 2.29
#